data_f42535d8ea5cdd8dc8fb0d474fb301ed
#
_entry.id   f42535d8ea5cdd8dc8fb0d474fb301ed
#
_cell.length_a   1.000
_cell.length_b   1.000
_cell.length_c   1.000
_cell.angle_alpha   90.00
_cell.angle_beta   90.00
_cell.angle_gamma   90.00
#
_symmetry.space_group_name_H-M   'P 1'
#
loop_
_entity.id
_entity.type
_entity.pdbx_description
1 polymer ?
#
loop_
_entity_poly.entity_id
_entity_poly.type
_entity_poly.pdbx_seq_one_letter_code
_entity_poly.pdbx_strand_id
1 'polypeptide(L)'
;GAAESIAAAIDAAYSNRNEQEHDPIPVDVTGDLDRALKDAESDLLNTQGKAPAVKLVDLILFEALLKGASDVHLQPLRGRSVVRYRLDGVLHTARELPPTLAASVTSRVKIMARLDVAEQRAPQDGRATVTIGTTGTSARRIDLRVSSLPSTYGERIVLRLLDPSRSPHLKSFAALGMPE
;
A
#
# COMPACT_ATOMS: atom_id res chain seq x y z
N GLY A 1 -36.83 20.72 -3.27
CA GLY A 1 -36.95 21.08 -1.86
C GLY A 1 -35.60 20.99 -1.14
N ALA A 2 -35.49 21.56 0.06
CA ALA A 2 -34.21 21.65 0.82
C ALA A 2 -33.47 20.30 1.05
N ALA A 3 -34.21 19.20 1.12
CA ALA A 3 -33.63 17.84 1.31
C ALA A 3 -32.86 17.34 0.10
N GLU A 4 -33.30 17.65 -1.12
CA GLU A 4 -32.61 17.27 -2.36
C GLU A 4 -31.31 18.09 -2.56
N SER A 5 -31.34 19.35 -2.10
CA SER A 5 -30.15 20.22 -2.15
C SER A 5 -29.05 19.76 -1.16
N ILE A 6 -29.45 19.20 -0.01
CA ILE A 6 -28.51 18.67 0.99
C ILE A 6 -27.92 17.33 0.51
N ALA A 7 -28.72 16.44 -0.08
CA ALA A 7 -28.24 15.19 -0.65
C ALA A 7 -27.26 15.44 -1.80
N ALA A 8 -27.54 16.39 -2.70
CA ALA A 8 -26.64 16.78 -3.79
C ALA A 8 -25.35 17.42 -3.28
N ALA A 9 -25.39 18.20 -2.19
CA ALA A 9 -24.20 18.78 -1.58
C ALA A 9 -23.34 17.73 -0.86
N ILE A 10 -23.96 16.72 -0.26
CA ILE A 10 -23.28 15.58 0.37
C ILE A 10 -22.62 14.70 -0.72
N ASP A 11 -23.35 14.37 -1.79
CA ASP A 11 -22.80 13.60 -2.92
C ASP A 11 -21.63 14.34 -3.60
N ALA A 12 -21.76 15.65 -3.83
CA ALA A 12 -20.66 16.46 -4.37
C ALA A 12 -19.44 16.53 -3.43
N ALA A 13 -19.66 16.59 -2.12
CA ALA A 13 -18.58 16.60 -1.13
C ALA A 13 -17.90 15.21 -0.99
N TYR A 14 -18.66 14.12 -1.19
CA TYR A 14 -18.13 12.75 -1.17
C TYR A 14 -17.47 12.37 -2.50
N SER A 15 -18.00 12.79 -3.64
CA SER A 15 -17.38 12.61 -4.96
C SER A 15 -16.06 13.36 -5.07
N ASN A 16 -15.98 14.59 -4.57
CA ASN A 16 -14.74 15.39 -4.53
C ASN A 16 -13.68 14.84 -3.53
N ARG A 17 -14.07 13.97 -2.59
CA ARG A 17 -13.11 13.30 -1.69
C ARG A 17 -12.53 12.02 -2.27
N ASN A 18 -13.18 11.40 -3.23
CA ASN A 18 -12.68 10.19 -3.90
C ASN A 18 -11.79 10.47 -5.12
N GLU A 19 -11.77 11.71 -5.61
CA GLU A 19 -10.98 12.16 -6.77
C GLU A 19 -9.78 13.03 -6.39
N GLN A 20 -9.17 12.85 -5.23
CA GLN A 20 -7.76 13.21 -5.13
C GLN A 20 -7.01 12.13 -5.91
N GLU A 21 -7.05 12.29 -7.21
CA GLU A 21 -6.16 11.66 -8.16
C GLU A 21 -4.74 11.77 -7.60
N HIS A 22 -4.20 10.64 -7.34
CA HIS A 22 -2.83 10.48 -6.94
C HIS A 22 -1.99 10.74 -8.18
N ASP A 23 -1.40 11.95 -8.28
CA ASP A 23 -0.48 12.30 -9.36
C ASP A 23 0.67 11.30 -9.39
N PRO A 24 0.90 10.63 -10.52
CA PRO A 24 1.94 9.61 -10.64
C PRO A 24 3.33 10.25 -10.54
N ILE A 25 4.18 9.69 -9.68
CA ILE A 25 5.54 10.19 -9.39
C ILE A 25 6.53 9.58 -10.41
N PRO A 26 7.34 10.38 -11.13
CA PRO A 26 8.45 9.88 -11.93
C PRO A 26 9.64 9.54 -11.04
N VAL A 27 10.18 8.29 -11.08
CA VAL A 27 11.04 7.79 -10.00
C VAL A 27 12.21 6.92 -10.46
N ASP A 28 13.41 7.33 -10.01
CA ASP A 28 14.47 6.40 -9.66
C ASP A 28 14.13 5.80 -8.27
N VAL A 29 13.57 4.57 -8.27
CA VAL A 29 12.78 4.03 -7.16
C VAL A 29 13.56 3.85 -5.87
N THR A 30 14.84 3.56 -5.92
CA THR A 30 15.66 3.30 -4.73
C THR A 30 16.11 4.59 -4.05
N GLY A 31 16.55 5.58 -4.81
CA GLY A 31 16.97 6.88 -4.26
C GLY A 31 15.80 7.72 -3.75
N ASP A 32 14.66 7.63 -4.40
CA ASP A 32 13.46 8.40 -4.03
C ASP A 32 12.76 7.84 -2.81
N LEU A 33 12.82 6.54 -2.58
CA LEU A 33 12.24 5.95 -1.39
C LEU A 33 13.09 6.28 -0.13
N ASP A 34 14.42 6.30 -0.24
CA ASP A 34 15.30 6.71 0.85
C ASP A 34 15.15 8.21 1.16
N ARG A 35 14.96 9.03 0.12
CA ARG A 35 14.63 10.46 0.29
C ARG A 35 13.26 10.65 0.92
N ALA A 36 12.24 9.93 0.44
CA ALA A 36 10.90 9.99 1.01
C ALA A 36 10.83 9.53 2.47
N LEU A 37 11.67 8.57 2.87
CA LEU A 37 11.81 8.18 4.27
C LEU A 37 12.38 9.32 5.11
N LYS A 38 13.47 9.96 4.66
CA LYS A 38 14.09 11.10 5.35
C LYS A 38 13.16 12.31 5.43
N ASP A 39 12.46 12.59 4.34
CA ASP A 39 11.48 13.68 4.28
C ASP A 39 10.30 13.38 5.21
N ALA A 40 9.81 12.13 5.23
CA ALA A 40 8.72 11.72 6.12
C ALA A 40 9.14 11.76 7.60
N GLU A 41 10.36 11.40 7.95
CA GLU A 41 10.89 11.56 9.31
C GLU A 41 10.99 13.02 9.70
N SER A 42 11.47 13.89 8.81
CA SER A 42 11.57 15.33 9.02
C SER A 42 10.20 15.99 9.17
N ASP A 43 9.23 15.63 8.33
CA ASP A 43 7.87 16.18 8.34
C ASP A 43 7.04 15.71 9.54
N LEU A 44 7.29 14.51 10.08
CA LEU A 44 6.66 14.03 11.31
C LEU A 44 7.07 14.89 12.53
N LEU A 45 8.22 15.53 12.47
CA LEU A 45 8.69 16.46 13.51
C LEU A 45 8.10 17.87 13.37
N ASN A 46 7.66 18.24 12.17
CA ASN A 46 7.30 19.63 11.85
C ASN A 46 5.84 19.87 11.50
N THR A 47 5.04 18.90 11.03
CA THR A 47 3.66 19.17 10.58
C THR A 47 2.82 17.89 10.53
N GLN A 48 1.50 18.04 10.73
CA GLN A 48 0.49 16.97 10.74
C GLN A 48 0.56 15.99 9.56
N GLY A 49 1.30 14.95 9.75
CA GLY A 49 1.81 13.82 8.99
C GLY A 49 0.90 12.94 8.15
N LYS A 50 -0.08 13.44 7.40
CA LYS A 50 -0.87 12.58 6.48
C LYS A 50 -0.21 12.37 5.12
N ALA A 51 0.37 13.42 4.53
CA ALA A 51 0.97 13.38 3.19
C ALA A 51 2.21 12.45 3.09
N PRO A 52 3.15 12.45 4.05
CA PRO A 52 4.32 11.58 4.01
C PRO A 52 3.98 10.08 4.02
N ALA A 53 3.01 9.66 4.85
CA ALA A 53 2.61 8.26 4.94
C ALA A 53 1.95 7.75 3.65
N VAL A 54 1.17 8.59 2.96
CA VAL A 54 0.57 8.25 1.67
C VAL A 54 1.66 7.97 0.64
N LYS A 55 2.57 8.92 0.46
CA LYS A 55 3.69 8.80 -0.48
C LYS A 55 4.57 7.58 -0.19
N LEU A 56 4.81 7.31 1.09
CA LEU A 56 5.62 6.17 1.49
C LEU A 56 4.94 4.82 1.17
N VAL A 57 3.63 4.68 1.41
CA VAL A 57 2.88 3.48 1.03
C VAL A 57 2.95 3.24 -0.47
N ASP A 58 2.77 4.29 -1.28
CA ASP A 58 2.82 4.18 -2.74
C ASP A 58 4.19 3.77 -3.25
N LEU A 59 5.25 4.34 -2.69
CA LEU A 59 6.62 3.97 -3.03
C LEU A 59 6.96 2.53 -2.63
N ILE A 60 6.51 2.08 -1.45
CA ILE A 60 6.67 0.68 -1.01
C ILE A 60 5.95 -0.28 -1.97
N LEU A 61 4.73 0.04 -2.37
CA LEU A 61 3.97 -0.77 -3.32
C LEU A 61 4.59 -0.76 -4.70
N PHE A 62 5.05 0.39 -5.17
CA PHE A 62 5.71 0.52 -6.47
C PHE A 62 7.01 -0.29 -6.52
N GLU A 63 7.86 -0.17 -5.50
CA GLU A 63 9.08 -0.98 -5.39
C GLU A 63 8.78 -2.48 -5.36
N ALA A 64 7.76 -2.89 -4.60
CA ALA A 64 7.34 -4.27 -4.53
C ALA A 64 6.92 -4.81 -5.91
N LEU A 65 6.19 -4.03 -6.69
CA LEU A 65 5.78 -4.39 -8.05
C LEU A 65 6.95 -4.50 -9.01
N LEU A 66 7.88 -3.54 -8.99
CA LEU A 66 9.08 -3.57 -9.83
C LEU A 66 9.95 -4.80 -9.53
N LYS A 67 10.08 -5.15 -8.24
CA LYS A 67 10.82 -6.34 -7.80
C LYS A 67 10.07 -7.65 -8.03
N GLY A 68 8.83 -7.58 -8.47
CA GLY A 68 8.02 -8.76 -8.68
C GLY A 68 7.56 -9.45 -7.40
N ALA A 69 7.37 -8.71 -6.32
CA ALA A 69 6.85 -9.28 -5.08
C ALA A 69 5.41 -9.78 -5.22
N SER A 70 5.10 -10.89 -4.57
CA SER A 70 3.73 -11.38 -4.42
C SER A 70 3.03 -10.77 -3.21
N ASP A 71 3.78 -10.51 -2.14
CA ASP A 71 3.26 -9.96 -0.90
C ASP A 71 4.21 -8.91 -0.32
N VAL A 72 3.65 -7.90 0.33
CA VAL A 72 4.35 -6.91 1.16
C VAL A 72 3.95 -7.14 2.61
N HIS A 73 4.91 -7.26 3.50
CA HIS A 73 4.69 -7.41 4.92
C HIS A 73 5.25 -6.21 5.67
N LEU A 74 4.42 -5.56 6.48
CA LEU A 74 4.86 -4.63 7.51
C LEU A 74 4.81 -5.37 8.85
N GLN A 75 5.98 -5.60 9.44
CA GLN A 75 6.12 -6.40 10.65
C GLN A 75 6.70 -5.56 11.78
N PRO A 76 5.92 -5.28 12.83
CA PRO A 76 6.43 -4.62 14.02
C PRO A 76 7.34 -5.57 14.80
N LEU A 77 8.46 -5.03 15.27
CA LEU A 77 9.45 -5.66 16.14
C LEU A 77 9.69 -4.75 17.35
N ARG A 78 10.46 -5.21 18.31
CA ARG A 78 10.83 -4.39 19.47
C ARG A 78 11.65 -3.18 19.02
N GLY A 79 11.08 -1.98 19.18
CA GLY A 79 11.75 -0.70 18.88
C GLY A 79 11.86 -0.33 17.40
N ARG A 80 11.36 -1.14 16.48
CA ARG A 80 11.38 -0.88 15.03
C ARG A 80 10.28 -1.65 14.32
N SER A 81 10.05 -1.32 13.06
CA SER A 81 9.25 -2.14 12.15
C SER A 81 10.04 -2.44 10.89
N VAL A 82 9.77 -3.58 10.26
CA VAL A 82 10.44 -3.97 9.01
C VAL A 82 9.41 -4.16 7.90
N VAL A 83 9.75 -3.62 6.73
CA VAL A 83 9.06 -3.91 5.48
C VAL A 83 9.78 -5.08 4.82
N ARG A 84 9.02 -6.12 4.45
CA ARG A 84 9.55 -7.32 3.80
C ARG A 84 8.77 -7.60 2.54
N TYR A 85 9.46 -8.01 1.50
CA TYR A 85 8.86 -8.45 0.24
C TYR A 85 8.96 -9.95 0.11
N ARG A 86 7.88 -10.60 -0.35
CA ARG A 86 7.95 -12.01 -0.74
C ARG A 86 8.31 -12.08 -2.22
N LEU A 87 9.50 -12.57 -2.51
CA LEU A 87 10.03 -12.77 -3.85
C LEU A 87 10.23 -14.28 -4.04
N ASP A 88 9.61 -14.88 -5.04
CA ASP A 88 9.71 -16.32 -5.35
C ASP A 88 9.47 -17.21 -4.11
N GLY A 89 8.47 -16.85 -3.30
CA GLY A 89 8.09 -17.58 -2.09
C GLY A 89 8.90 -17.24 -0.83
N VAL A 90 10.04 -16.54 -0.95
CA VAL A 90 10.92 -16.20 0.16
C VAL A 90 10.71 -14.76 0.62
N LEU A 91 10.72 -14.53 1.95
CA LEU A 91 10.61 -13.19 2.53
C LEU A 91 11.99 -12.55 2.69
N HIS A 92 12.21 -11.44 2.00
CA HIS A 92 13.39 -10.60 2.07
C HIS A 92 13.08 -9.31 2.81
N THR A 93 13.94 -8.90 3.74
CA THR A 93 13.84 -7.60 4.40
C THR A 93 14.26 -6.52 3.40
N ALA A 94 13.36 -5.59 3.14
CA ALA A 94 13.59 -4.47 2.23
C ALA A 94 14.04 -3.22 2.99
N ARG A 95 13.35 -2.90 4.12
CA ARG A 95 13.58 -1.65 4.87
C ARG A 95 13.23 -1.81 6.34
N GLU A 96 13.82 -0.91 7.13
CA GLU A 96 13.41 -0.66 8.51
C GLU A 96 12.65 0.68 8.57
N LEU A 97 11.64 0.73 9.41
CA LEU A 97 10.85 1.94 9.66
C LEU A 97 10.88 2.25 11.17
N PRO A 98 11.04 3.52 11.55
CA PRO A 98 10.79 3.96 12.92
C PRO A 98 9.35 3.63 13.34
N PRO A 99 9.09 3.37 14.65
CA PRO A 99 7.75 2.99 15.12
C PRO A 99 6.66 4.02 14.77
N THR A 100 6.98 5.31 14.85
CA THR A 100 6.06 6.41 14.54
C THR A 100 5.63 6.39 13.08
N LEU A 101 6.56 6.18 12.16
CA LEU A 101 6.31 6.11 10.74
C LEU A 101 5.55 4.83 10.38
N ALA A 102 5.90 3.70 11.00
CA ALA A 102 5.20 2.44 10.83
C ALA A 102 3.72 2.52 11.25
N ALA A 103 3.42 3.23 12.36
CA ALA A 103 2.04 3.47 12.79
C ALA A 103 1.25 4.27 11.76
N SER A 104 1.86 5.32 11.19
CA SER A 104 1.24 6.13 10.14
C SER A 104 0.99 5.35 8.85
N VAL A 105 1.96 4.51 8.44
CA VAL A 105 1.82 3.60 7.29
C VAL A 105 0.72 2.56 7.54
N THR A 106 0.68 1.95 8.73
CA THR A 106 -0.37 1.00 9.12
C THR A 106 -1.76 1.64 9.03
N SER A 107 -1.93 2.83 9.62
CA SER A 107 -3.19 3.57 9.57
C SER A 107 -3.60 3.88 8.12
N ARG A 108 -2.66 4.32 7.27
CA ARG A 108 -2.93 4.59 5.86
C ARG A 108 -3.38 3.34 5.11
N VAL A 109 -2.70 2.20 5.31
CA VAL A 109 -3.07 0.93 4.67
C VAL A 109 -4.46 0.47 5.13
N LYS A 110 -4.78 0.60 6.42
CA LYS A 110 -6.12 0.27 6.94
C LYS A 110 -7.21 1.13 6.30
N ILE A 111 -6.99 2.45 6.18
CA ILE A 111 -7.92 3.36 5.48
C ILE A 111 -8.12 2.93 4.03
N MET A 112 -7.04 2.65 3.29
CA MET A 112 -7.12 2.20 1.90
C MET A 112 -7.95 0.92 1.74
N ALA A 113 -7.82 -0.01 2.68
CA ALA A 113 -8.54 -1.29 2.67
C ALA A 113 -9.93 -1.22 3.35
N ARG A 114 -10.37 -0.03 3.78
CA ARG A 114 -11.63 0.21 4.50
C ARG A 114 -11.73 -0.60 5.80
N LEU A 115 -10.60 -0.76 6.50
CA LEU A 115 -10.53 -1.40 7.81
C LEU A 115 -10.72 -0.37 8.93
N ASP A 116 -11.14 -0.84 10.10
CA ASP A 116 -11.25 0.00 11.29
C ASP A 116 -9.84 0.31 11.85
N VAL A 117 -9.45 1.59 11.79
CA VAL A 117 -8.15 2.07 12.28
C VAL A 117 -8.06 2.03 13.80
N ALA A 118 -9.19 2.19 14.50
CA ALA A 118 -9.23 2.20 15.96
C ALA A 118 -9.10 0.78 16.55
N GLU A 119 -9.61 -0.24 15.86
CA GLU A 119 -9.50 -1.63 16.28
C GLU A 119 -8.12 -2.19 15.97
N GLN A 120 -7.36 -2.54 17.02
CA GLN A 120 -5.99 -3.06 16.93
C GLN A 120 -5.81 -4.44 17.57
N ARG A 121 -6.88 -4.98 18.16
CA ARG A 121 -6.85 -6.23 18.92
C ARG A 121 -7.43 -7.42 18.16
N ALA A 122 -8.29 -7.15 17.18
CA ALA A 122 -8.91 -8.17 16.36
C ALA A 122 -8.27 -8.24 14.97
N PRO A 123 -8.11 -9.44 14.39
CA PRO A 123 -7.74 -9.56 12.98
C PRO A 123 -8.77 -8.90 12.08
N GLN A 124 -8.30 -8.26 11.01
CA GLN A 124 -9.15 -7.64 10.01
C GLN A 124 -8.66 -8.01 8.60
N ASP A 125 -9.59 -8.21 7.69
CA ASP A 125 -9.32 -8.44 6.26
C ASP A 125 -10.10 -7.45 5.42
N GLY A 126 -9.45 -6.92 4.38
CA GLY A 126 -10.06 -5.99 3.45
C GLY A 126 -9.45 -6.04 2.06
N ARG A 127 -9.96 -5.20 1.19
CA ARG A 127 -9.48 -5.06 -0.19
C ARG A 127 -9.29 -3.59 -0.52
N ALA A 128 -8.29 -3.32 -1.33
CA ALA A 128 -8.05 -2.01 -1.90
C ALA A 128 -7.71 -2.16 -3.38
N THR A 129 -8.00 -1.13 -4.16
CA THR A 129 -7.49 -1.02 -5.53
C THR A 129 -6.61 0.22 -5.58
N VAL A 130 -5.40 0.07 -6.07
CA VAL A 130 -4.44 1.17 -6.23
C VAL A 130 -4.08 1.32 -7.69
N THR A 131 -3.89 2.56 -8.13
CA THR A 131 -3.35 2.86 -9.44
C THR A 131 -1.90 3.28 -9.28
N ILE A 132 -0.98 2.55 -9.85
CA ILE A 132 0.45 2.77 -9.74
C ILE A 132 1.02 3.00 -11.13
N GLY A 133 1.74 4.09 -11.32
CA GLY A 133 2.35 4.44 -12.59
C GLY A 133 2.86 5.87 -12.60
N THR A 134 3.70 6.21 -13.59
CA THR A 134 4.21 7.56 -13.79
C THR A 134 3.48 8.23 -14.95
N THR A 135 3.44 9.57 -14.94
CA THR A 135 2.96 10.37 -16.08
C THR A 135 3.77 10.00 -17.32
N GLY A 136 3.13 9.31 -18.30
CA GLY A 136 3.79 8.87 -19.54
C GLY A 136 3.97 7.36 -19.72
N THR A 137 3.83 6.57 -18.66
CA THR A 137 3.72 5.11 -18.72
C THR A 137 2.32 4.68 -18.32
N SER A 138 1.79 3.63 -18.92
CA SER A 138 0.44 3.14 -18.65
C SER A 138 0.23 2.95 -17.14
N ALA A 139 -0.61 3.79 -16.54
CA ALA A 139 -1.02 3.63 -15.15
C ALA A 139 -1.58 2.22 -14.95
N ARG A 140 -1.00 1.45 -14.04
CA ARG A 140 -1.39 0.07 -13.78
C ARG A 140 -2.30 0.01 -12.58
N ARG A 141 -3.50 -0.50 -12.77
CA ARG A 141 -4.46 -0.75 -11.69
C ARG A 141 -4.19 -2.13 -11.09
N ILE A 142 -4.04 -2.18 -9.77
CA ILE A 142 -3.69 -3.39 -9.03
C ILE A 142 -4.65 -3.54 -7.86
N ASP A 143 -5.20 -4.74 -7.72
CA ASP A 143 -6.01 -5.09 -6.58
C ASP A 143 -5.13 -5.64 -5.45
N LEU A 144 -5.41 -5.21 -4.24
CA LEU A 144 -4.73 -5.62 -3.02
C LEU A 144 -5.69 -6.35 -2.11
N ARG A 145 -5.27 -7.47 -1.57
CA ARG A 145 -5.88 -8.04 -0.38
C ARG A 145 -5.04 -7.65 0.83
N VAL A 146 -5.66 -7.05 1.82
CA VAL A 146 -4.99 -6.55 3.02
C VAL A 146 -5.49 -7.31 4.23
N SER A 147 -4.56 -7.87 5.02
CA SER A 147 -4.85 -8.49 6.30
C SER A 147 -4.08 -7.78 7.40
N SER A 148 -4.78 -7.39 8.47
CA SER A 148 -4.18 -6.85 9.69
C SER A 148 -4.32 -7.89 10.80
N LEU A 149 -3.21 -8.18 11.48
CA LEU A 149 -3.11 -9.19 12.52
C LEU A 149 -2.46 -8.58 13.77
N PRO A 150 -3.09 -8.67 14.94
CA PRO A 150 -2.46 -8.27 16.21
C PRO A 150 -1.16 -9.05 16.44
N SER A 151 -0.15 -8.38 16.95
CA SER A 151 1.08 -9.03 17.41
C SER A 151 1.62 -8.33 18.66
N THR A 152 2.64 -8.92 19.29
CA THR A 152 3.22 -8.42 20.55
C THR A 152 3.69 -6.96 20.49
N TYR A 153 4.17 -6.52 19.32
CA TYR A 153 4.74 -5.18 19.17
C TYR A 153 3.89 -4.23 18.30
N GLY A 154 2.63 -4.58 18.04
CA GLY A 154 1.71 -3.81 17.21
C GLY A 154 1.01 -4.66 16.16
N GLU A 155 0.38 -4.04 15.17
CA GLU A 155 -0.30 -4.75 14.10
C GLU A 155 0.67 -5.15 12.98
N ARG A 156 0.64 -6.44 12.61
CA ARG A 156 1.29 -6.92 11.40
C ARG A 156 0.34 -6.72 10.23
N ILE A 157 0.81 -6.05 9.20
CA ILE A 157 0.04 -5.89 7.95
C ILE A 157 0.65 -6.79 6.87
N VAL A 158 -0.22 -7.46 6.13
CA VAL A 158 0.12 -8.24 4.94
C VAL A 158 -0.70 -7.72 3.78
N LEU A 159 -0.03 -7.25 2.71
CA LEU A 159 -0.66 -6.84 1.46
C LEU A 159 -0.29 -7.86 0.39
N ARG A 160 -1.27 -8.60 -0.13
CA ARG A 160 -1.09 -9.44 -1.31
C ARG A 160 -1.39 -8.64 -2.56
N LEU A 161 -0.44 -8.64 -3.48
CA LEU A 161 -0.54 -7.96 -4.76
C LEU A 161 -1.23 -8.89 -5.77
N LEU A 162 -2.44 -8.52 -6.18
CA LEU A 162 -3.22 -9.25 -7.19
C LEU A 162 -3.05 -8.54 -8.55
N ASP A 163 -1.88 -8.73 -9.14
CA ASP A 163 -1.55 -8.17 -10.46
C ASP A 163 -2.03 -9.10 -11.57
N PRO A 164 -3.08 -8.75 -12.33
CA PRO A 164 -3.59 -9.61 -13.41
C PRO A 164 -2.56 -9.87 -14.51
N SER A 165 -1.60 -8.95 -14.71
CA SER A 165 -0.57 -9.09 -15.73
C SER A 165 0.49 -10.13 -15.38
N ARG A 166 0.55 -10.54 -14.11
CA ARG A 166 1.47 -11.55 -13.59
C ARG A 166 0.85 -12.93 -13.46
N SER A 167 -0.46 -13.05 -13.64
CA SER A 167 -1.06 -14.38 -13.81
C SER A 167 -0.38 -15.02 -15.01
N PRO A 168 0.26 -16.17 -14.86
CA PRO A 168 0.72 -16.89 -16.01
C PRO A 168 -0.54 -17.12 -16.84
N HIS A 169 -0.63 -16.44 -17.99
CA HIS A 169 -1.58 -16.84 -18.99
C HIS A 169 -1.17 -18.27 -19.32
N LEU A 170 -1.94 -19.23 -18.83
CA LEU A 170 -1.85 -20.64 -19.21
C LEU A 170 -2.15 -20.72 -20.72
N LYS A 171 -1.20 -20.28 -21.52
CA LYS A 171 -1.32 -20.20 -22.99
C LYS A 171 -1.27 -21.60 -23.60
N SER A 172 -0.68 -22.57 -22.88
CA SER A 172 -0.65 -23.97 -23.28
C SER A 172 -0.20 -24.85 -22.12
N PHE A 173 -0.57 -26.14 -22.13
CA PHE A 173 -0.06 -27.13 -21.17
C PHE A 173 1.47 -27.29 -21.26
N ALA A 174 2.05 -27.09 -22.45
CA ALA A 174 3.49 -27.10 -22.65
C ALA A 174 4.20 -26.01 -21.82
N ALA A 175 3.59 -24.85 -21.60
CA ALA A 175 4.14 -23.78 -20.76
C ALA A 175 4.19 -24.16 -19.27
N LEU A 176 3.45 -25.20 -18.86
CA LEU A 176 3.50 -25.81 -17.52
C LEU A 176 4.47 -26.99 -17.44
N GLY A 177 5.21 -27.29 -18.54
CA GLY A 177 6.07 -28.45 -18.60
C GLY A 177 5.31 -29.78 -18.71
N MET A 178 4.03 -29.75 -19.05
CA MET A 178 3.25 -30.96 -19.30
C MET A 178 3.50 -31.44 -20.73
N PRO A 179 3.74 -32.75 -20.95
CA PRO A 179 3.80 -33.33 -22.30
C PRO A 179 2.43 -33.17 -22.97
N GLU A 180 2.43 -32.97 -24.29
CA GLU A 180 1.23 -32.98 -25.15
C GLU A 180 0.58 -34.36 -25.18
#